data_341883a12c60a5a422e2926cfdb81390
#
_entry.id   341883a12c60a5a422e2926cfdb81390
#
_cell.length_a   1.000
_cell.length_b   1.000
_cell.length_c   1.000
_cell.angle_alpha   90.00
_cell.angle_beta   90.00
_cell.angle_gamma   90.00
#
_symmetry.space_group_name_H-M   'P 1'
#
loop_
_entity.id
_entity.type
_entity.pdbx_description
1 polymer ?
#
loop_
_entity_poly.entity_id
_entity_poly.type
_entity_poly.pdbx_seq_one_letter_code
_entity_poly.pdbx_strand_id
1 'polypeptide(L)'
;GAAKWDQSTSDAQSDLLDARDLIAKDAGLTATMAIVGTAVWKKMRNNEGLMKQFDRYDAKLGTIAPQIQSPDMTYLGRFADSGIDLYLNTGWTVNPTTGIAEPLTPIDKVLVLPRELGQCLSLEYGAITQLEKMGDQANFVTFQEQFVPKLFIEDETDVMSLQVASRALPVMKIVDSVVVIKAV
;
A
#
# COMPACT_ATOMS: atom_id res chain seq x y z
N GLY A 1 -13.84 -22.42 9.49
CA GLY A 1 -12.77 -21.52 9.05
C GLY A 1 -12.31 -21.93 7.68
N ALA A 2 -12.11 -20.95 6.79
CA ALA A 2 -11.60 -21.20 5.45
C ALA A 2 -10.27 -21.95 5.52
N ALA A 3 -10.07 -22.91 4.62
CA ALA A 3 -8.82 -23.63 4.53
C ALA A 3 -7.71 -22.64 4.17
N LYS A 4 -6.57 -22.73 4.86
CA LYS A 4 -5.42 -21.90 4.56
C LYS A 4 -4.89 -22.20 3.17
N TRP A 5 -4.35 -21.22 2.48
CA TRP A 5 -3.89 -21.33 1.08
C TRP A 5 -2.70 -22.26 0.85
N ASP A 6 -2.13 -22.81 1.90
CA ASP A 6 -1.11 -23.85 1.84
C ASP A 6 -1.68 -25.28 1.69
N GLN A 7 -2.99 -25.44 1.79
CA GLN A 7 -3.65 -26.74 1.66
C GLN A 7 -4.19 -26.94 0.25
N SER A 8 -4.11 -28.17 -0.25
CA SER A 8 -4.61 -28.54 -1.60
C SER A 8 -6.13 -28.37 -1.75
N THR A 9 -6.87 -28.31 -0.65
CA THR A 9 -8.33 -28.12 -0.60
C THR A 9 -8.73 -26.64 -0.50
N SER A 10 -7.77 -25.71 -0.43
CA SER A 10 -8.06 -24.29 -0.35
C SER A 10 -8.42 -23.72 -1.73
N ASP A 11 -9.38 -22.82 -1.74
CA ASP A 11 -9.78 -22.07 -2.92
C ASP A 11 -9.51 -20.58 -2.71
N ALA A 12 -8.26 -20.18 -3.01
CA ALA A 12 -7.85 -18.80 -2.90
C ALA A 12 -8.64 -17.87 -3.82
N GLN A 13 -9.16 -18.41 -4.93
CA GLN A 13 -9.95 -17.64 -5.87
C GLN A 13 -11.34 -17.31 -5.30
N SER A 14 -11.98 -18.25 -4.64
CA SER A 14 -13.25 -18.01 -3.94
C SER A 14 -13.07 -16.98 -2.82
N ASP A 15 -11.99 -17.11 -2.02
CA ASP A 15 -11.69 -16.15 -0.95
C ASP A 15 -11.48 -14.71 -1.49
N LEU A 16 -10.86 -14.58 -2.67
CA LEU A 16 -10.68 -13.28 -3.33
C LEU A 16 -11.98 -12.72 -3.91
N LEU A 17 -12.84 -13.59 -4.45
CA LEU A 17 -14.17 -13.20 -4.92
C LEU A 17 -15.02 -12.71 -3.75
N ASP A 18 -15.06 -13.46 -2.65
CA ASP A 18 -15.79 -13.09 -1.44
C ASP A 18 -15.30 -11.76 -0.87
N ALA A 19 -13.98 -11.53 -0.86
CA ALA A 19 -13.41 -10.26 -0.43
C ALA A 19 -13.79 -9.09 -1.35
N ARG A 20 -13.80 -9.32 -2.67
CA ARG A 20 -14.26 -8.33 -3.64
C ARG A 20 -15.72 -7.96 -3.45
N ASP A 21 -16.57 -8.98 -3.27
CA ASP A 21 -18.01 -8.78 -3.09
C ASP A 21 -18.32 -8.08 -1.76
N LEU A 22 -17.53 -8.37 -0.71
CA LEU A 22 -17.62 -7.66 0.57
C LEU A 22 -17.29 -6.17 0.41
N ILE A 23 -16.20 -5.84 -0.28
CA ILE A 23 -15.80 -4.44 -0.55
C ILE A 23 -16.88 -3.73 -1.41
N ALA A 24 -17.40 -4.43 -2.41
CA ALA A 24 -18.45 -3.86 -3.26
C ALA A 24 -19.75 -3.58 -2.48
N LYS A 25 -20.09 -4.45 -1.54
CA LYS A 25 -21.30 -4.32 -0.71
C LYS A 25 -21.15 -3.20 0.33
N ASP A 26 -20.00 -3.14 1.04
CA ASP A 26 -19.85 -2.28 2.21
C ASP A 26 -19.28 -0.91 1.84
N ALA A 27 -18.39 -0.84 0.86
CA ALA A 27 -17.75 0.41 0.42
C ALA A 27 -18.30 0.95 -0.91
N GLY A 28 -19.06 0.16 -1.68
CA GLY A 28 -19.51 0.55 -3.02
C GLY A 28 -18.39 0.63 -4.06
N LEU A 29 -17.21 0.04 -3.78
CA LEU A 29 -16.03 0.08 -4.61
C LEU A 29 -15.71 -1.31 -5.16
N THR A 30 -15.07 -1.38 -6.32
CA THR A 30 -14.63 -2.65 -6.89
C THR A 30 -13.16 -2.91 -6.57
N ALA A 31 -12.88 -3.97 -5.84
CA ALA A 31 -11.50 -4.40 -5.61
C ALA A 31 -10.93 -5.04 -6.89
N THR A 32 -9.77 -4.56 -7.29
CA THR A 32 -9.07 -5.01 -8.51
C THR A 32 -7.61 -5.36 -8.25
N MET A 33 -7.13 -5.17 -7.02
CA MET A 33 -5.75 -5.41 -6.65
C MET A 33 -5.67 -6.20 -5.35
N ALA A 34 -4.74 -7.14 -5.27
CA ALA A 34 -4.39 -7.82 -4.04
C ALA A 34 -2.87 -7.80 -3.83
N ILE A 35 -2.45 -7.36 -2.64
CA ILE A 35 -1.05 -7.35 -2.23
C ILE A 35 -0.81 -8.58 -1.36
N VAL A 36 0.09 -9.44 -1.80
CA VAL A 36 0.38 -10.74 -1.19
C VAL A 36 1.65 -10.65 -0.36
N GLY A 37 1.61 -11.15 0.87
CA GLY A 37 2.80 -11.29 1.71
C GLY A 37 3.74 -12.39 1.20
N THR A 38 5.02 -12.27 1.52
CA THR A 38 6.07 -13.17 1.01
C THR A 38 5.90 -14.63 1.44
N ALA A 39 5.39 -14.88 2.66
CA ALA A 39 5.14 -16.25 3.11
C ALA A 39 3.95 -16.88 2.39
N VAL A 40 2.89 -16.08 2.14
CA VAL A 40 1.72 -16.53 1.38
C VAL A 40 2.14 -16.91 -0.04
N TRP A 41 2.91 -16.06 -0.72
CA TRP A 41 3.38 -16.35 -2.08
C TRP A 41 4.20 -17.63 -2.15
N LYS A 42 5.12 -17.86 -1.20
CA LYS A 42 5.90 -19.11 -1.14
C LYS A 42 5.01 -20.35 -1.03
N LYS A 43 3.91 -20.26 -0.29
CA LYS A 43 2.94 -21.36 -0.14
C LYS A 43 2.07 -21.53 -1.38
N MET A 44 1.54 -20.44 -1.92
CA MET A 44 0.75 -20.45 -3.16
C MET A 44 1.51 -21.11 -4.32
N ARG A 45 2.78 -20.77 -4.50
CA ARG A 45 3.63 -21.32 -5.57
C ARG A 45 3.80 -22.84 -5.47
N ASN A 46 3.73 -23.39 -4.26
CA ASN A 46 3.84 -24.83 -4.03
C ASN A 46 2.50 -25.56 -4.12
N ASN A 47 1.38 -24.85 -4.25
CA ASN A 47 0.06 -25.43 -4.40
C ASN A 47 -0.24 -25.66 -5.88
N GLU A 48 -0.14 -26.93 -6.33
CA GLU A 48 -0.37 -27.31 -7.72
C GLU A 48 -1.78 -26.94 -8.22
N GLY A 49 -2.79 -26.98 -7.38
CA GLY A 49 -4.17 -26.62 -7.74
C GLY A 49 -4.28 -25.16 -8.14
N LEU A 50 -3.66 -24.27 -7.34
CA LEU A 50 -3.62 -22.83 -7.62
C LEU A 50 -2.78 -22.53 -8.84
N MET A 51 -1.61 -23.14 -8.98
CA MET A 51 -0.73 -22.91 -10.13
C MET A 51 -1.37 -23.39 -11.44
N LYS A 52 -2.11 -24.46 -11.46
CA LYS A 52 -2.88 -24.89 -12.64
C LYS A 52 -3.97 -23.89 -13.05
N GLN A 53 -4.55 -23.16 -12.11
CA GLN A 53 -5.50 -22.08 -12.42
C GLN A 53 -4.79 -20.88 -13.06
N PHE A 54 -3.61 -20.51 -12.59
CA PHE A 54 -2.77 -19.50 -13.24
C PHE A 54 -2.36 -19.93 -14.65
N ASP A 55 -1.85 -21.15 -14.82
CA ASP A 55 -1.36 -21.67 -16.11
C ASP A 55 -2.46 -21.75 -17.19
N ARG A 56 -3.70 -21.97 -16.83
CA ARG A 56 -4.81 -22.03 -17.81
C ARG A 56 -5.00 -20.75 -18.59
N TYR A 57 -4.68 -19.62 -18.04
CA TYR A 57 -4.87 -18.31 -18.65
C TYR A 57 -3.60 -17.77 -19.31
N ASP A 58 -2.44 -18.11 -18.78
CA ASP A 58 -1.13 -17.72 -19.35
C ASP A 58 -0.57 -18.68 -20.39
N ALA A 59 -1.15 -19.88 -20.54
CA ALA A 59 -0.74 -20.84 -21.58
C ALA A 59 -0.82 -20.30 -23.01
N LYS A 60 -1.52 -19.20 -23.24
CA LYS A 60 -1.52 -18.46 -24.51
C LYS A 60 -0.35 -17.49 -24.67
N LEU A 61 0.36 -17.13 -23.61
CA LEU A 61 1.39 -16.08 -23.60
C LEU A 61 2.81 -16.64 -23.30
N GLY A 62 2.94 -17.90 -22.94
CA GLY A 62 4.22 -18.62 -22.91
C GLY A 62 5.25 -18.16 -21.89
N THR A 63 4.96 -17.16 -21.05
CA THR A 63 5.95 -16.69 -20.07
C THR A 63 5.27 -15.94 -18.93
N ILE A 64 5.17 -16.55 -17.75
CA ILE A 64 4.95 -15.80 -16.52
C ILE A 64 6.28 -15.13 -16.18
N ALA A 65 6.55 -13.98 -16.76
CA ALA A 65 7.66 -13.15 -16.34
C ALA A 65 7.15 -12.18 -15.28
N PRO A 66 7.57 -12.30 -14.01
CA PRO A 66 7.23 -11.32 -12.98
C PRO A 66 7.68 -9.94 -13.45
N GLN A 67 6.75 -9.01 -13.61
CA GLN A 67 7.08 -7.65 -13.99
C GLN A 67 7.39 -6.83 -12.74
N ILE A 68 8.63 -6.41 -12.60
CA ILE A 68 9.05 -5.50 -11.53
C ILE A 68 8.48 -4.13 -11.87
N GLN A 69 7.50 -3.65 -11.09
CA GLN A 69 6.92 -2.32 -11.25
C GLN A 69 7.63 -1.26 -10.41
N SER A 70 8.24 -1.68 -9.31
CA SER A 70 9.11 -0.88 -8.46
C SER A 70 10.12 -1.81 -7.79
N PRO A 71 11.20 -1.30 -7.15
CA PRO A 71 12.15 -2.15 -6.45
C PRO A 71 11.52 -3.13 -5.45
N ASP A 72 10.39 -2.74 -4.85
CA ASP A 72 9.74 -3.48 -3.77
C ASP A 72 8.43 -4.17 -4.20
N MET A 73 7.90 -3.86 -5.40
CA MET A 73 6.64 -4.43 -5.89
C MET A 73 6.83 -5.20 -7.18
N THR A 74 6.42 -6.47 -7.17
CA THR A 74 6.46 -7.36 -8.32
C THR A 74 5.02 -7.77 -8.68
N TYR A 75 4.61 -7.55 -9.93
CA TYR A 75 3.36 -8.07 -10.45
C TYR A 75 3.50 -9.58 -10.68
N LEU A 76 2.58 -10.36 -10.12
CA LEU A 76 2.60 -11.82 -10.20
C LEU A 76 1.70 -12.37 -11.32
N GLY A 77 0.57 -11.69 -11.57
CA GLY A 77 -0.42 -12.14 -12.54
C GLY A 77 -1.83 -11.73 -12.13
N ARG A 78 -2.81 -12.14 -12.93
CA ARG A 78 -4.23 -11.88 -12.69
C ARG A 78 -5.00 -13.19 -12.53
N PHE A 79 -5.85 -13.26 -11.53
CA PHE A 79 -6.88 -14.28 -11.48
C PHE A 79 -8.04 -13.87 -12.41
N ALA A 80 -8.27 -14.65 -13.46
CA ALA A 80 -9.21 -14.28 -14.51
C ALA A 80 -10.64 -14.18 -14.01
N ASP A 81 -11.09 -15.11 -13.17
CA ASP A 81 -12.47 -15.15 -12.70
C ASP A 81 -12.77 -14.01 -11.71
N SER A 82 -11.82 -13.65 -10.85
CA SER A 82 -11.99 -12.53 -9.93
C SER A 82 -11.66 -11.18 -10.54
N GLY A 83 -10.87 -11.15 -11.62
CA GLY A 83 -10.36 -9.91 -12.23
C GLY A 83 -9.37 -9.16 -11.33
N ILE A 84 -8.81 -9.82 -10.31
CA ILE A 84 -7.90 -9.22 -9.34
C ILE A 84 -6.47 -9.43 -9.78
N ASP A 85 -5.71 -8.33 -9.85
CA ASP A 85 -4.27 -8.31 -10.09
C ASP A 85 -3.51 -8.60 -8.80
N LEU A 86 -2.60 -9.56 -8.84
CA LEU A 86 -1.77 -9.92 -7.69
C LEU A 86 -0.42 -9.22 -7.74
N TYR A 87 -0.04 -8.64 -6.62
CA TYR A 87 1.24 -8.00 -6.41
C TYR A 87 1.95 -8.60 -5.20
N LEU A 88 3.22 -8.91 -5.35
CA LEU A 88 4.10 -9.29 -4.24
C LEU A 88 4.81 -8.04 -3.74
N ASN A 89 4.70 -7.75 -2.46
CA ASN A 89 5.50 -6.70 -1.82
C ASN A 89 6.63 -7.35 -1.02
N THR A 90 7.86 -6.96 -1.33
CA THR A 90 9.09 -7.41 -0.65
C THR A 90 9.76 -6.32 0.15
N GLY A 91 9.15 -5.13 0.22
CA GLY A 91 9.71 -3.99 0.92
C GLY A 91 9.77 -4.19 2.44
N TRP A 92 10.81 -3.62 3.04
CA TRP A 92 11.04 -3.60 4.48
C TRP A 92 11.16 -2.17 4.97
N THR A 93 10.74 -1.92 6.19
CA THR A 93 10.92 -0.65 6.88
C THR A 93 11.51 -0.89 8.25
N VAL A 94 12.14 0.15 8.80
CA VAL A 94 12.60 0.11 10.20
C VAL A 94 11.55 0.78 11.06
N ASN A 95 11.03 0.05 12.02
CA ASN A 95 10.08 0.60 12.98
C ASN A 95 10.77 1.69 13.81
N PRO A 96 10.31 2.95 13.75
CA PRO A 96 10.99 4.06 14.41
C PRO A 96 11.00 3.96 15.94
N THR A 97 10.08 3.19 16.52
CA THR A 97 9.97 3.01 17.96
C THR A 97 10.89 1.90 18.48
N THR A 98 10.99 0.79 17.75
CA THR A 98 11.75 -0.40 18.19
C THR A 98 13.12 -0.51 17.54
N GLY A 99 13.38 0.22 16.44
CA GLY A 99 14.59 0.10 15.62
C GLY A 99 14.71 -1.23 14.86
N ILE A 100 13.67 -2.07 14.88
CA ILE A 100 13.68 -3.39 14.26
C ILE A 100 13.15 -3.28 12.81
N ALA A 101 13.80 -4.02 11.91
CA ALA A 101 13.31 -4.11 10.52
C ALA A 101 12.04 -4.98 10.46
N GLU A 102 10.98 -4.43 9.88
CA GLU A 102 9.68 -5.09 9.71
C GLU A 102 9.26 -5.04 8.23
N PRO A 103 8.56 -6.08 7.72
CA PRO A 103 8.04 -6.05 6.37
C PRO A 103 6.91 -5.02 6.24
N LEU A 104 6.90 -4.24 5.16
CA LEU A 104 5.83 -3.27 4.86
C LEU A 104 4.46 -3.92 4.77
N THR A 105 4.39 -5.15 4.25
CA THR A 105 3.17 -5.96 4.22
C THR A 105 3.34 -7.17 5.12
N PRO A 106 2.39 -7.47 6.02
CA PRO A 106 2.44 -8.68 6.85
C PRO A 106 2.65 -9.92 5.98
N ILE A 107 3.63 -10.74 6.34
CA ILE A 107 4.10 -11.84 5.51
C ILE A 107 3.07 -12.97 5.33
N ASP A 108 2.13 -13.10 6.27
CA ASP A 108 1.10 -14.16 6.37
C ASP A 108 -0.28 -13.73 5.85
N LYS A 109 -0.38 -12.50 5.32
CA LYS A 109 -1.66 -11.89 4.94
C LYS A 109 -1.70 -11.50 3.48
N VAL A 110 -2.93 -11.34 3.00
CA VAL A 110 -3.25 -10.77 1.68
C VAL A 110 -4.15 -9.57 1.91
N LEU A 111 -3.78 -8.44 1.33
CA LEU A 111 -4.56 -7.21 1.34
C LEU A 111 -5.30 -7.08 0.02
N VAL A 112 -6.62 -7.06 0.06
CA VAL A 112 -7.48 -6.87 -1.12
C VAL A 112 -8.01 -5.44 -1.08
N LEU A 113 -7.81 -4.70 -2.17
CA LEU A 113 -8.13 -3.27 -2.23
C LEU A 113 -8.46 -2.83 -3.68
N PRO A 114 -9.16 -1.71 -3.86
CA PRO A 114 -9.34 -1.11 -5.17
C PRO A 114 -8.02 -0.52 -5.68
N ARG A 115 -7.79 -0.57 -6.98
CA ARG A 115 -6.56 0.00 -7.59
C ARG A 115 -6.52 1.52 -7.49
N GLU A 116 -7.68 2.14 -7.61
CA GLU A 116 -7.82 3.59 -7.51
C GLU A 116 -8.01 4.00 -6.03
N LEU A 117 -6.90 4.10 -5.33
CA LEU A 117 -6.90 4.44 -3.90
C LEU A 117 -7.34 5.89 -3.61
N GLY A 118 -7.38 6.78 -4.61
CA GLY A 118 -7.73 8.18 -4.42
C GLY A 118 -9.13 8.44 -3.86
N GLN A 119 -10.05 7.49 -4.00
CA GLN A 119 -11.39 7.57 -3.44
C GLN A 119 -11.44 7.17 -1.95
N CYS A 120 -10.60 6.25 -1.54
CA CYS A 120 -10.60 5.68 -0.19
C CYS A 120 -9.44 6.16 0.70
N LEU A 121 -8.35 6.64 0.10
CA LEU A 121 -7.17 7.12 0.77
C LEU A 121 -6.85 8.54 0.30
N SER A 122 -6.63 9.47 1.22
CA SER A 122 -6.13 10.81 0.90
C SER A 122 -4.88 11.11 1.72
N LEU A 123 -4.06 11.98 1.18
CA LEU A 123 -2.93 12.55 1.90
C LEU A 123 -3.36 13.94 2.40
N GLU A 124 -3.61 14.04 3.70
CA GLU A 124 -3.98 15.29 4.33
C GLU A 124 -2.72 15.96 4.89
N TYR A 125 -2.68 17.29 4.82
CA TYR A 125 -1.53 18.05 5.30
C TYR A 125 -1.89 18.81 6.57
N GLY A 126 -1.16 18.52 7.63
CA GLY A 126 -1.33 19.18 8.92
C GLY A 126 -0.79 20.61 8.89
N ALA A 127 -1.37 21.45 9.73
CA ALA A 127 -0.96 22.84 9.90
C ALA A 127 0.48 22.94 10.40
N ILE A 128 1.27 23.83 9.77
CA ILE A 128 2.63 24.17 10.17
C ILE A 128 2.64 25.63 10.57
N THR A 129 2.90 25.88 11.84
CA THR A 129 3.00 27.24 12.38
C THR A 129 4.45 27.70 12.29
N GLN A 130 4.65 28.85 11.68
CA GLN A 130 5.93 29.53 11.60
C GLN A 130 5.88 30.84 12.34
N LEU A 131 7.01 31.23 12.95
CA LEU A 131 7.20 32.55 13.51
C LEU A 131 7.73 33.47 12.42
N GLU A 132 6.97 34.48 12.07
CA GLU A 132 7.39 35.53 11.15
C GLU A 132 7.65 36.82 11.91
N LYS A 133 8.80 37.47 11.65
CA LYS A 133 9.08 38.79 12.18
C LYS A 133 8.52 39.82 11.20
N MET A 134 7.58 40.63 11.67
CA MET A 134 7.10 41.83 10.97
C MET A 134 7.57 43.07 11.77
N GLY A 135 8.71 43.62 11.40
CA GLY A 135 9.38 44.67 12.18
C GLY A 135 9.79 44.17 13.58
N ASP A 136 9.43 44.90 14.63
CA ASP A 136 9.76 44.54 16.02
C ASP A 136 8.77 43.51 16.61
N GLN A 137 7.71 43.11 15.88
CA GLN A 137 6.71 42.17 16.37
C GLN A 137 6.92 40.81 15.71
N ALA A 138 6.81 39.74 16.52
CA ALA A 138 6.81 38.37 16.07
C ALA A 138 5.36 37.87 16.01
N ASN A 139 4.92 37.46 14.82
CA ASN A 139 3.61 36.89 14.57
C ASN A 139 3.70 35.42 14.25
N PHE A 140 2.74 34.63 14.73
CA PHE A 140 2.57 33.24 14.34
C PHE A 140 1.68 33.16 13.11
N VAL A 141 2.23 32.65 12.00
CA VAL A 141 1.46 32.39 10.78
C VAL A 141 1.38 30.90 10.58
N THR A 142 0.17 30.42 10.29
CA THR A 142 -0.10 28.99 10.09
C THR A 142 -0.41 28.70 8.63
N PHE A 143 0.36 27.79 8.05
CA PHE A 143 0.21 27.33 6.68
C PHE A 143 -0.31 25.89 6.68
N GLN A 144 -1.20 25.59 5.74
CA GLN A 144 -1.75 24.23 5.54
C GLN A 144 -1.54 23.83 4.10
N GLU A 145 -0.26 23.64 3.75
CA GLU A 145 0.20 23.35 2.40
C GLU A 145 1.10 22.09 2.39
N GLN A 146 1.25 21.51 1.20
CA GLN A 146 2.10 20.33 1.01
C GLN A 146 3.56 20.60 1.41
N PHE A 147 4.08 21.75 1.04
CA PHE A 147 5.42 22.21 1.37
C PHE A 147 5.36 23.64 1.85
N VAL A 148 5.88 23.88 3.04
CA VAL A 148 5.98 25.21 3.62
C VAL A 148 7.45 25.61 3.67
N PRO A 149 7.90 26.47 2.74
CA PRO A 149 9.27 26.95 2.73
C PRO A 149 9.47 28.02 3.80
N LYS A 150 10.63 28.02 4.43
CA LYS A 150 11.08 29.08 5.33
C LYS A 150 12.52 29.44 4.99
N LEU A 151 12.74 30.75 4.77
CA LEU A 151 14.04 31.31 4.52
C LEU A 151 14.61 31.90 5.81
N PHE A 152 15.82 31.53 6.15
CA PHE A 152 16.60 32.11 7.25
C PHE A 152 17.80 32.85 6.68
N ILE A 153 18.02 34.06 7.15
CA ILE A 153 19.22 34.81 6.88
C ILE A 153 19.96 34.95 8.21
N GLU A 154 21.18 34.47 8.27
CA GLU A 154 22.06 34.62 9.42
C GLU A 154 22.86 35.89 9.23
N ASP A 155 22.52 36.94 9.97
CA ASP A 155 23.13 38.27 9.83
C ASP A 155 24.62 38.26 10.14
N GLU A 156 25.15 37.32 10.94
CA GLU A 156 26.57 37.24 11.31
C GLU A 156 27.44 36.55 10.25
N THR A 157 26.86 35.69 9.40
CA THR A 157 27.61 34.83 8.47
C THR A 157 27.27 35.08 7.01
N ASP A 158 26.31 35.96 6.72
CA ASP A 158 25.76 36.20 5.37
C ASP A 158 25.29 34.89 4.69
N VAL A 159 24.91 33.87 5.48
CA VAL A 159 24.44 32.59 4.98
C VAL A 159 22.95 32.61 4.88
N MET A 160 22.43 32.22 3.72
CA MET A 160 21.02 32.04 3.46
C MET A 160 20.67 30.54 3.54
N SER A 161 19.84 30.18 4.51
CA SER A 161 19.36 28.79 4.71
C SER A 161 17.91 28.66 4.33
N LEU A 162 17.57 27.67 3.46
CA LEU A 162 16.21 27.33 3.10
C LEU A 162 15.79 26.05 3.85
N GLN A 163 14.79 26.17 4.69
CA GLN A 163 14.12 25.03 5.33
C GLN A 163 12.77 24.78 4.66
N VAL A 164 12.50 23.53 4.29
CA VAL A 164 11.19 23.12 3.79
C VAL A 164 10.60 22.13 4.77
N ALA A 165 9.40 22.43 5.27
CA ALA A 165 8.68 21.55 6.18
C ALA A 165 7.42 20.97 5.49
N SER A 166 7.09 19.71 5.80
CA SER A 166 5.88 19.04 5.37
C SER A 166 5.35 18.17 6.50
N ARG A 167 4.02 18.14 6.68
CA ARG A 167 3.32 17.27 7.66
C ARG A 167 2.23 16.49 6.95
N ALA A 168 2.63 15.53 6.14
CA ALA A 168 1.71 14.65 5.44
C ALA A 168 1.19 13.55 6.38
N LEU A 169 -0.12 13.32 6.38
CA LEU A 169 -0.79 12.24 7.09
C LEU A 169 -1.68 11.47 6.11
N PRO A 170 -1.42 10.18 5.88
CA PRO A 170 -2.33 9.35 5.10
C PRO A 170 -3.60 9.09 5.92
N VAL A 171 -4.75 9.45 5.37
CA VAL A 171 -6.06 9.28 6.00
C VAL A 171 -6.90 8.35 5.15
N MET A 172 -7.36 7.25 5.76
CA MET A 172 -8.31 6.35 5.13
C MET A 172 -9.72 6.89 5.32
N LYS A 173 -10.37 7.33 4.22
CA LYS A 173 -11.74 7.88 4.25
C LYS A 173 -12.81 6.80 4.29
N ILE A 174 -12.55 5.68 3.62
CA ILE A 174 -13.47 4.52 3.57
C ILE A 174 -12.72 3.31 4.10
N VAL A 175 -12.96 2.96 5.35
CA VAL A 175 -12.26 1.84 6.03
C VAL A 175 -12.62 0.50 5.41
N ASP A 176 -13.89 0.32 5.01
CA ASP A 176 -14.42 -0.92 4.44
C ASP A 176 -13.96 -1.17 2.99
N SER A 177 -13.12 -0.27 2.44
CA SER A 177 -12.52 -0.43 1.11
C SER A 177 -11.36 -1.43 1.06
N VAL A 178 -10.89 -1.92 2.20
CA VAL A 178 -9.78 -2.85 2.31
C VAL A 178 -10.17 -4.08 3.12
N VAL A 179 -9.96 -5.25 2.54
CA VAL A 179 -10.14 -6.54 3.22
C VAL A 179 -8.79 -7.20 3.44
N VAL A 180 -8.58 -7.73 4.65
CA VAL A 180 -7.38 -8.45 5.04
C VAL A 180 -7.70 -9.92 5.19
N ILE A 181 -7.13 -10.77 4.36
CA ILE A 181 -7.27 -12.23 4.43
C ILE A 181 -6.02 -12.79 5.14
N LYS A 182 -6.23 -13.59 6.18
CA LYS A 182 -5.17 -14.38 6.79
C LYS A 182 -5.04 -15.69 6.02
N ALA A 183 -4.07 -15.78 5.13
CA ALA A 183 -3.95 -16.86 4.16
C ALA A 183 -3.02 -18.01 4.63
N VAL A 184 -2.21 -17.80 5.67
CA VAL A 184 -1.26 -18.81 6.20
C VAL A 184 -1.29 -18.88 7.71
#